data_29e1256dddb18c4e01090c7bf4ddf73b
#
_entry.id   29e1256dddb18c4e01090c7bf4ddf73b
#
_cell.length_a   1.000
_cell.length_b   1.000
_cell.length_c   1.000
_cell.angle_alpha   90.00
_cell.angle_beta   90.00
_cell.angle_gamma   90.00
#
_symmetry.space_group_name_H-M   'P 1'
#
loop_
_entity.id
_entity.type
_entity.pdbx_description
1 polymer ?
#
loop_
_entity_poly.entity_id
_entity_poly.type
_entity_poly.pdbx_seq_one_letter_code
_entity_poly.pdbx_strand_id
1 'polypeptide(L)'
;FFDIQNWHSVQLSLNILHSSIYSQKNKIGFNVGVGARFNNYRISPDIMLKKDGELVMPYAIEGGKRSNFCVTSLHIPMEVLVGNPDRISFAVGGYLDLVADSRSVVKYEERKKREHLKGLPTNFLQAGVTARLKFGDFSIFATYQPTQIFKTGCGPNMQSWTIGLGLF
;
A
#
# COMPACT_ATOMS: atom_id res chain seq x y z
N PHE A 1 7.59 1.42 21.57
CA PHE A 1 6.29 1.06 20.95
C PHE A 1 6.23 1.71 19.59
N PHE A 2 6.08 0.89 18.53
CA PHE A 2 6.02 1.35 17.15
C PHE A 2 4.55 1.69 16.85
N ASP A 3 4.22 2.99 16.75
CA ASP A 3 2.87 3.45 16.47
C ASP A 3 2.79 4.02 15.05
N ILE A 4 1.83 3.53 14.26
CA ILE A 4 1.54 4.01 12.92
C ILE A 4 0.36 4.95 13.00
N GLN A 5 0.57 6.19 12.53
CA GLN A 5 -0.52 7.15 12.40
C GLN A 5 -1.39 6.80 11.19
N ASN A 6 -2.37 5.91 11.37
CA ASN A 6 -3.21 5.37 10.29
C ASN A 6 -3.91 6.46 9.46
N TRP A 7 -4.42 7.51 10.10
CA TRP A 7 -5.13 8.61 9.42
C TRP A 7 -4.25 9.50 8.54
N HIS A 8 -2.93 9.39 8.63
CA HIS A 8 -1.99 10.20 7.84
C HIS A 8 -1.18 9.35 6.85
N SER A 9 -1.45 8.05 6.79
CA SER A 9 -0.85 7.17 5.81
C SER A 9 -1.62 7.27 4.50
N VAL A 10 -0.91 7.30 3.37
CA VAL A 10 -1.48 7.50 2.04
C VAL A 10 -1.01 6.40 1.11
N GLN A 11 -1.95 5.80 0.39
CA GLN A 11 -1.68 4.87 -0.70
C GLN A 11 -2.12 5.47 -2.02
N LEU A 12 -1.26 5.43 -3.01
CA LEU A 12 -1.56 5.74 -4.40
C LEU A 12 -1.31 4.51 -5.26
N SER A 13 -2.32 4.11 -6.04
CA SER A 13 -2.20 3.01 -7.00
C SER A 13 -2.54 3.53 -8.39
N LEU A 14 -1.65 3.29 -9.35
CA LEU A 14 -1.80 3.66 -10.74
C LEU A 14 -1.83 2.37 -11.58
N ASN A 15 -2.96 2.03 -12.16
CA ASN A 15 -3.07 0.91 -13.08
C ASN A 15 -2.70 1.39 -14.49
N ILE A 16 -1.68 0.80 -15.08
CA ILE A 16 -1.15 1.15 -16.39
C ILE A 16 -1.80 0.28 -17.47
N LEU A 17 -1.93 -1.00 -17.19
CA LEU A 17 -2.59 -1.96 -18.04
C LEU A 17 -3.79 -2.54 -17.29
N HIS A 18 -4.92 -2.61 -17.96
CA HIS A 18 -6.14 -3.16 -17.39
C HIS A 18 -6.85 -3.99 -18.47
N SER A 19 -7.22 -5.20 -18.13
CA SER A 19 -8.02 -6.07 -18.97
C SER A 19 -9.25 -6.54 -18.21
N SER A 20 -10.41 -6.45 -18.83
CA SER A 20 -11.66 -6.92 -18.25
C SER A 20 -12.42 -7.80 -19.23
N ILE A 21 -12.91 -8.93 -18.73
CA ILE A 21 -13.83 -9.81 -19.45
C ILE A 21 -15.14 -9.75 -18.68
N TYR A 22 -16.22 -9.40 -19.37
CA TYR A 22 -17.53 -9.23 -18.76
C TYR A 22 -18.61 -9.98 -19.54
N SER A 23 -19.41 -10.77 -18.82
CA SER A 23 -20.58 -11.46 -19.36
C SER A 23 -21.84 -10.68 -19.06
N GLN A 24 -22.44 -10.05 -20.07
CA GLN A 24 -23.69 -9.29 -19.93
C GLN A 24 -24.85 -10.16 -19.46
N LYS A 25 -24.91 -11.43 -19.89
CA LYS A 25 -25.98 -12.38 -19.53
C LYS A 25 -25.96 -12.69 -18.04
N ASN A 26 -24.79 -12.91 -17.46
CA ASN A 26 -24.63 -13.32 -16.06
C ASN A 26 -24.33 -12.14 -15.14
N LYS A 27 -24.07 -10.96 -15.69
CA LYS A 27 -23.64 -9.76 -14.94
C LYS A 27 -22.42 -10.01 -14.06
N ILE A 28 -21.50 -10.85 -14.56
CA ILE A 28 -20.26 -11.21 -13.90
C ILE A 28 -19.11 -10.89 -14.82
N GLY A 29 -18.04 -10.34 -14.27
CA GLY A 29 -16.81 -10.04 -14.98
C GLY A 29 -15.57 -10.43 -14.18
N PHE A 30 -14.45 -10.46 -14.86
CA PHE A 30 -13.15 -10.66 -14.28
C PHE A 30 -12.22 -9.53 -14.73
N ASN A 31 -11.59 -8.88 -13.79
CA ASN A 31 -10.64 -7.80 -14.02
C ASN A 31 -9.25 -8.22 -13.58
N VAL A 32 -8.27 -7.97 -14.45
CA VAL A 32 -6.86 -8.11 -14.09
C VAL A 32 -6.12 -6.87 -14.56
N GLY A 33 -5.16 -6.42 -13.77
CA GLY A 33 -4.39 -5.24 -14.08
C GLY A 33 -2.92 -5.39 -13.73
N VAL A 34 -2.13 -4.45 -14.24
CA VAL A 34 -0.74 -4.25 -13.85
C VAL A 34 -0.49 -2.76 -13.71
N GLY A 35 0.13 -2.37 -12.61
CA GLY A 35 0.38 -0.98 -12.32
C GLY A 35 1.47 -0.76 -11.30
N ALA A 36 1.56 0.46 -10.80
CA ALA A 36 2.46 0.83 -9.71
C ALA A 36 1.66 1.20 -8.47
N ARG A 37 2.13 0.78 -7.30
CA ARG A 37 1.57 1.18 -6.01
C ARG A 37 2.64 1.86 -5.18
N PHE A 38 2.25 2.96 -4.57
CA PHE A 38 3.07 3.76 -3.68
C PHE A 38 2.39 3.84 -2.33
N ASN A 39 2.96 3.17 -1.34
CA ASN A 39 2.50 3.22 0.04
C ASN A 39 3.38 4.15 0.83
N ASN A 40 2.79 5.10 1.54
CA ASN A 40 3.46 6.04 2.41
C ASN A 40 2.86 5.92 3.81
N TYR A 41 3.53 5.13 4.66
CA TYR A 41 3.13 4.92 6.04
C TYR A 41 3.73 6.02 6.92
N ARG A 42 2.89 6.74 7.62
CA ARG A 42 3.34 7.74 8.57
C ARG A 42 3.59 7.10 9.93
N ILE A 43 4.81 7.27 10.39
CA ILE A 43 5.27 6.78 11.69
C ILE A 43 5.31 7.96 12.66
N SER A 44 5.34 7.67 13.97
CA SER A 44 5.54 8.70 14.99
C SER A 44 6.75 9.56 14.68
N PRO A 45 6.65 10.89 14.84
CA PRO A 45 7.70 11.85 14.43
C PRO A 45 9.06 11.57 15.07
N ASP A 46 9.05 11.03 16.27
CA ASP A 46 10.24 10.79 17.10
C ASP A 46 10.91 9.43 16.81
N ILE A 47 10.46 8.71 15.80
CA ILE A 47 10.95 7.38 15.44
C ILE A 47 11.45 7.36 13.99
N MET A 48 12.68 6.87 13.81
CA MET A 48 13.25 6.53 12.51
C MET A 48 13.46 5.02 12.41
N LEU A 49 13.12 4.44 11.27
CA LEU A 49 13.51 3.06 10.99
C LEU A 49 14.96 3.03 10.52
N LYS A 50 15.83 2.38 11.28
CA LYS A 50 17.23 2.13 10.91
C LYS A 50 17.43 0.65 10.63
N LYS A 51 18.33 0.38 9.70
CA LYS A 51 18.80 -0.96 9.39
C LYS A 51 20.06 -1.23 10.23
N ASP A 52 20.02 -2.28 11.04
CA ASP A 52 21.17 -2.80 11.75
C ASP A 52 21.39 -4.25 11.31
N GLY A 53 22.39 -4.45 10.44
CA GLY A 53 22.55 -5.72 9.75
C GLY A 53 21.34 -6.07 8.88
N GLU A 54 20.63 -7.13 9.20
CA GLU A 54 19.36 -7.52 8.54
C GLU A 54 18.11 -7.09 9.33
N LEU A 55 18.28 -6.50 10.50
CA LEU A 55 17.19 -6.07 11.38
C LEU A 55 16.78 -4.62 11.07
N VAL A 56 15.48 -4.36 11.12
CA VAL A 56 14.92 -3.01 11.13
C VAL A 56 14.47 -2.70 12.54
N MET A 57 15.14 -1.75 13.15
CA MET A 57 14.78 -1.29 14.50
C MET A 57 14.22 0.13 14.48
N PRO A 58 13.18 0.39 15.26
CA PRO A 58 12.74 1.74 15.51
C PRO A 58 13.77 2.44 16.40
N TYR A 59 14.34 3.52 15.92
CA TYR A 59 15.31 4.33 16.62
C TYR A 59 14.67 5.65 17.04
N ALA A 60 14.77 5.97 18.33
CA ALA A 60 14.28 7.26 18.81
C ALA A 60 15.16 8.40 18.28
N ILE A 61 14.53 9.45 17.80
CA ILE A 61 15.21 10.65 17.28
C ILE A 61 14.64 11.87 18.00
N GLU A 62 15.51 12.82 18.33
CA GLU A 62 15.12 14.11 18.89
C GLU A 62 14.90 15.13 17.79
N GLY A 63 13.85 15.96 17.90
CA GLY A 63 13.56 17.03 16.94
C GLY A 63 13.00 16.56 15.59
N GLY A 64 12.46 15.36 15.52
CA GLY A 64 11.75 14.86 14.34
C GLY A 64 10.40 15.53 14.18
N LYS A 65 10.15 16.16 13.02
CA LYS A 65 8.83 16.71 12.65
C LYS A 65 7.93 15.71 11.96
N ARG A 66 8.52 14.84 11.17
CA ARG A 66 7.80 13.87 10.34
C ARG A 66 8.69 12.68 10.00
N SER A 67 8.19 11.48 10.28
CA SER A 67 8.81 10.23 9.87
C SER A 67 7.85 9.46 8.98
N ASN A 68 8.32 9.02 7.82
CA ASN A 68 7.55 8.28 6.84
C ASN A 68 8.32 7.03 6.41
N PHE A 69 7.60 5.94 6.25
CA PHE A 69 8.09 4.73 5.60
C PHE A 69 7.39 4.57 4.25
N CYS A 70 8.15 4.60 3.18
CA CYS A 70 7.64 4.52 1.81
C CYS A 70 8.00 3.17 1.19
N VAL A 71 7.01 2.53 0.57
CA VAL A 71 7.18 1.29 -0.20
C VAL A 71 6.64 1.52 -1.60
N THR A 72 7.43 1.18 -2.60
CA THR A 72 7.04 1.22 -4.01
C THR A 72 7.02 -0.19 -4.56
N SER A 73 5.92 -0.58 -5.19
CA SER A 73 5.73 -1.93 -5.72
C SER A 73 5.08 -1.94 -7.10
N LEU A 74 5.36 -2.98 -7.86
CA LEU A 74 4.56 -3.38 -9.00
C LEU A 74 3.28 -4.03 -8.45
N HIS A 75 2.13 -3.51 -8.86
CA HIS A 75 0.81 -3.91 -8.36
C HIS A 75 0.04 -4.69 -9.40
N ILE A 76 -0.42 -5.89 -9.03
CA ILE A 76 -1.17 -6.79 -9.90
C ILE A 76 -2.51 -7.12 -9.23
N PRO A 77 -3.58 -6.33 -9.46
CA PRO A 77 -4.92 -6.62 -8.97
C PRO A 77 -5.61 -7.69 -9.83
N MET A 78 -6.38 -8.54 -9.18
CA MET A 78 -7.24 -9.57 -9.78
C MET A 78 -8.58 -9.55 -9.05
N GLU A 79 -9.65 -9.14 -9.74
CA GLU A 79 -10.96 -8.93 -9.13
C GLU A 79 -12.06 -9.62 -9.94
N VAL A 80 -13.02 -10.23 -9.25
CA VAL A 80 -14.29 -10.66 -9.82
C VAL A 80 -15.30 -9.55 -9.61
N LEU A 81 -15.94 -9.13 -10.69
CA LEU A 81 -16.93 -8.05 -10.71
C LEU A 81 -18.33 -8.65 -10.87
N VAL A 82 -19.26 -8.17 -10.06
CA VAL A 82 -20.68 -8.56 -10.09
C VAL A 82 -21.54 -7.29 -10.20
N GLY A 83 -22.48 -7.28 -11.11
CA GLY A 83 -23.39 -6.15 -11.34
C GLY A 83 -23.19 -5.50 -12.69
N ASN A 84 -23.68 -4.29 -12.88
CA ASN A 84 -23.54 -3.54 -14.12
C ASN A 84 -22.35 -2.55 -14.03
N PRO A 85 -21.29 -2.71 -14.83
CA PRO A 85 -20.12 -1.84 -14.76
C PRO A 85 -20.45 -0.37 -15.09
N ASP A 86 -21.50 -0.10 -15.87
CA ASP A 86 -21.89 1.27 -16.27
C ASP A 86 -22.78 1.96 -15.22
N ARG A 87 -23.27 1.22 -14.23
CA ARG A 87 -24.16 1.76 -13.18
C ARG A 87 -23.58 1.49 -11.80
N ILE A 88 -23.89 0.34 -11.25
CA ILE A 88 -23.43 -0.10 -9.94
C ILE A 88 -22.90 -1.51 -10.07
N SER A 89 -21.67 -1.72 -9.65
CA SER A 89 -21.05 -3.03 -9.58
C SER A 89 -20.21 -3.18 -8.33
N PHE A 90 -20.13 -4.40 -7.85
CA PHE A 90 -19.29 -4.79 -6.73
C PHE A 90 -18.17 -5.69 -7.24
N ALA A 91 -16.95 -5.41 -6.85
CA ALA A 91 -15.80 -6.24 -7.18
C ALA A 91 -15.12 -6.71 -5.90
N VAL A 92 -14.73 -7.96 -5.89
CA VAL A 92 -13.94 -8.55 -4.81
C VAL A 92 -12.83 -9.40 -5.41
N GLY A 93 -11.68 -9.39 -4.79
CA GLY A 93 -10.55 -10.16 -5.29
C GLY A 93 -9.32 -10.06 -4.42
N GLY A 94 -8.20 -10.36 -5.04
CA GLY A 94 -6.89 -10.26 -4.44
C GLY A 94 -5.96 -9.37 -5.25
N TYR A 95 -4.81 -9.10 -4.69
CA TYR A 95 -3.71 -8.46 -5.40
C TYR A 95 -2.37 -9.04 -4.96
N LEU A 96 -1.41 -8.91 -5.86
CA LEU A 96 0.00 -9.19 -5.59
C LEU A 96 0.79 -7.91 -5.81
N ASP A 97 1.67 -7.62 -4.87
CA ASP A 97 2.61 -6.51 -4.92
C ASP A 97 4.04 -7.04 -4.91
N LEU A 98 4.79 -6.74 -5.95
CA LEU A 98 6.23 -7.02 -6.02
C LEU A 98 6.97 -5.75 -5.60
N VAL A 99 7.58 -5.78 -4.43
CA VAL A 99 8.26 -4.61 -3.85
C VAL A 99 9.55 -4.32 -4.61
N ALA A 100 9.63 -3.14 -5.19
CA ALA A 100 10.79 -2.66 -5.94
C ALA A 100 11.71 -1.78 -5.10
N ASP A 101 11.15 -0.94 -4.22
CA ASP A 101 11.92 -0.05 -3.35
C ASP A 101 11.24 0.14 -1.99
N SER A 102 12.06 0.28 -0.96
CA SER A 102 11.62 0.59 0.39
C SER A 102 12.57 1.58 1.04
N ARG A 103 12.01 2.64 1.64
CA ARG A 103 12.82 3.70 2.24
C ARG A 103 12.14 4.34 3.44
N SER A 104 12.94 4.66 4.46
CA SER A 104 12.57 5.51 5.57
C SER A 104 13.00 6.95 5.30
N VAL A 105 12.12 7.91 5.53
CA VAL A 105 12.38 9.33 5.30
C VAL A 105 11.99 10.09 6.56
N VAL A 106 12.97 10.76 7.15
CA VAL A 106 12.76 11.64 8.30
C VAL A 106 13.00 13.09 7.91
N LYS A 107 12.12 13.96 8.36
CA LYS A 107 12.24 15.42 8.22
C LYS A 107 12.39 16.03 9.60
N TYR A 108 13.47 16.80 9.81
CA TYR A 108 13.75 17.54 11.04
C TYR A 108 13.18 18.96 10.97
N GLU A 109 12.80 19.50 12.13
CA GLU A 109 12.18 20.84 12.22
C GLU A 109 13.20 21.98 12.04
N GLU A 110 14.34 21.88 12.71
CA GLU A 110 15.32 22.97 12.79
C GLU A 110 16.26 23.10 11.59
N ARG A 111 16.47 22.05 10.80
CA ARG A 111 17.55 22.02 9.79
C ARG A 111 17.12 21.93 8.35
N LYS A 112 15.82 21.90 7.99
CA LYS A 112 15.35 21.56 6.63
C LYS A 112 16.00 20.27 6.06
N LYS A 113 16.64 19.48 6.93
CA LYS A 113 17.41 18.28 6.56
C LYS A 113 16.46 17.10 6.44
N ARG A 114 16.63 16.32 5.38
CA ARG A 114 15.92 15.05 5.16
C ARG A 114 16.95 13.93 5.21
N GLU A 115 16.74 12.97 6.09
CA GLU A 115 17.49 11.72 6.06
C GLU A 115 16.70 10.66 5.31
N HIS A 116 17.37 9.97 4.40
CA HIS A 116 16.81 8.90 3.60
C HIS A 116 17.61 7.62 3.85
N LEU A 117 16.94 6.59 4.33
CA LEU A 117 17.51 5.25 4.43
C LEU A 117 16.77 4.36 3.43
N LYS A 118 17.50 3.79 2.47
CA LYS A 118 16.99 2.89 1.43
C LYS A 118 17.33 1.44 1.73
N GLY A 119 16.61 0.51 1.06
CA GLY A 119 16.93 -0.92 1.12
C GLY A 119 16.60 -1.57 2.45
N LEU A 120 15.49 -1.19 3.05
CA LEU A 120 14.96 -1.87 4.23
C LEU A 120 14.55 -3.30 3.86
N PRO A 121 14.77 -4.31 4.72
CA PRO A 121 14.44 -5.71 4.46
C PRO A 121 12.92 -5.95 4.48
N THR A 122 12.27 -5.54 3.41
CA THR A 122 10.85 -5.77 3.18
C THR A 122 10.62 -7.10 2.47
N ASN A 123 9.43 -7.69 2.65
CA ASN A 123 9.01 -8.82 1.85
C ASN A 123 8.92 -8.40 0.39
N PHE A 124 9.61 -9.12 -0.48
CA PHE A 124 9.58 -8.89 -1.91
C PHE A 124 8.18 -9.11 -2.50
N LEU A 125 7.50 -10.16 -2.04
CA LEU A 125 6.13 -10.49 -2.45
C LEU A 125 5.17 -10.17 -1.31
N GLN A 126 4.24 -9.30 -1.57
CA GLN A 126 3.15 -8.97 -0.66
C GLN A 126 1.82 -9.30 -1.34
N ALA A 127 0.89 -9.85 -0.60
CA ALA A 127 -0.41 -10.22 -1.10
C ALA A 127 -1.51 -9.70 -0.18
N GLY A 128 -2.64 -9.38 -0.77
CA GLY A 128 -3.78 -8.89 -0.02
C GLY A 128 -5.10 -9.14 -0.74
N VAL A 129 -6.16 -8.76 -0.06
CA VAL A 129 -7.53 -8.82 -0.58
C VAL A 129 -8.05 -7.41 -0.82
N THR A 130 -8.94 -7.28 -1.78
CA THR A 130 -9.59 -6.02 -2.14
C THR A 130 -11.08 -6.21 -2.29
N ALA A 131 -11.84 -5.22 -1.85
CA ALA A 131 -13.26 -5.09 -2.11
C ALA A 131 -13.51 -3.69 -2.66
N ARG A 132 -14.33 -3.58 -3.70
CA ARG A 132 -14.59 -2.33 -4.41
C ARG A 132 -16.07 -2.22 -4.78
N LEU A 133 -16.62 -1.06 -4.53
CA LEU A 133 -17.94 -0.67 -4.97
C LEU A 133 -17.80 0.44 -6.03
N LYS A 134 -18.27 0.16 -7.24
CA LYS A 134 -18.13 1.05 -8.39
C LYS A 134 -19.47 1.69 -8.75
N PHE A 135 -19.45 2.98 -9.04
CA PHE A 135 -20.57 3.80 -9.47
C PHE A 135 -20.18 4.57 -10.74
N GLY A 136 -20.43 4.01 -11.91
CA GLY A 136 -19.95 4.59 -13.16
C GLY A 136 -18.42 4.69 -13.16
N ASP A 137 -17.89 5.89 -13.32
CA ASP A 137 -16.44 6.17 -13.37
C ASP A 137 -15.81 6.30 -11.96
N PHE A 138 -16.61 6.26 -10.91
CA PHE A 138 -16.16 6.44 -9.55
C PHE A 138 -16.23 5.13 -8.75
N SER A 139 -15.31 4.93 -7.84
CA SER A 139 -15.33 3.76 -6.96
C SER A 139 -14.85 4.08 -5.54
N ILE A 140 -15.39 3.35 -4.59
CA ILE A 140 -14.87 3.26 -3.22
C ILE A 140 -14.25 1.87 -3.08
N PHE A 141 -13.06 1.78 -2.53
CA PHE A 141 -12.40 0.51 -2.32
C PHE A 141 -11.84 0.38 -0.91
N ALA A 142 -11.76 -0.85 -0.45
CA ALA A 142 -11.06 -1.23 0.77
C ALA A 142 -10.08 -2.36 0.44
N THR A 143 -8.89 -2.30 1.00
CA THR A 143 -7.87 -3.34 0.87
C THR A 143 -7.36 -3.77 2.22
N TYR A 144 -7.04 -5.04 2.36
CA TYR A 144 -6.37 -5.60 3.53
C TYR A 144 -5.20 -6.47 3.09
N GLN A 145 -4.04 -6.22 3.68
CA GLN A 145 -2.80 -6.94 3.41
C GLN A 145 -2.41 -7.77 4.64
N PRO A 146 -2.73 -9.07 4.66
CA PRO A 146 -2.31 -9.97 5.73
C PRO A 146 -0.82 -10.27 5.73
N THR A 147 -0.16 -10.18 4.56
CA THR A 147 1.29 -10.38 4.47
C THR A 147 2.03 -9.26 5.17
N GLN A 148 3.01 -9.64 5.97
CA GLN A 148 3.85 -8.68 6.68
C GLN A 148 4.67 -7.84 5.70
N ILE A 149 4.84 -6.56 6.00
CA ILE A 149 5.62 -5.64 5.17
C ILE A 149 7.11 -5.98 5.25
N PHE A 150 7.62 -6.30 6.44
CA PHE A 150 9.01 -6.71 6.64
C PHE A 150 9.17 -8.24 6.55
N LYS A 151 10.37 -8.67 6.19
CA LYS A 151 10.74 -10.09 6.25
C LYS A 151 10.60 -10.61 7.68
N THR A 152 10.18 -11.86 7.80
CA THR A 152 10.00 -12.52 9.10
C THR A 152 11.27 -12.42 9.93
N GLY A 153 11.15 -11.89 11.14
CA GLY A 153 12.27 -11.70 12.06
C GLY A 153 13.17 -10.48 11.76
N CYS A 154 12.93 -9.75 10.67
CA CYS A 154 13.77 -8.60 10.29
C CYS A 154 13.16 -7.24 10.64
N GLY A 155 11.96 -7.19 11.20
CA GLY A 155 11.30 -5.93 11.57
C GLY A 155 9.99 -6.13 12.33
N PRO A 156 9.31 -5.05 12.68
CA PRO A 156 8.03 -5.12 13.37
C PRO A 156 6.96 -5.79 12.50
N ASN A 157 6.06 -6.56 13.14
CA ASN A 157 4.91 -7.15 12.47
C ASN A 157 3.94 -6.05 12.05
N MET A 158 3.95 -5.72 10.75
CA MET A 158 3.08 -4.71 10.17
C MET A 158 2.18 -5.32 9.12
N GLN A 159 0.89 -5.21 9.33
CA GLN A 159 -0.15 -5.46 8.34
C GLN A 159 -0.80 -4.13 7.99
N SER A 160 -1.30 -3.98 6.77
CA SER A 160 -1.95 -2.75 6.36
C SER A 160 -3.38 -2.96 5.90
N TRP A 161 -4.22 -1.99 6.20
CA TRP A 161 -5.54 -1.85 5.61
C TRP A 161 -5.71 -0.43 5.06
N THR A 162 -6.45 -0.30 3.99
CA THR A 162 -6.66 0.98 3.33
C THR A 162 -8.10 1.10 2.87
N ILE A 163 -8.67 2.28 3.03
CA ILE A 163 -9.94 2.68 2.41
C ILE A 163 -9.63 3.86 1.51
N GLY A 164 -10.16 3.87 0.30
CA GLY A 164 -9.86 4.90 -0.65
C GLY A 164 -10.93 5.08 -1.73
N LEU A 165 -10.67 6.06 -2.56
CA LEU A 165 -11.48 6.43 -3.73
C LEU A 165 -10.68 6.13 -4.99
N GLY A 166 -11.36 5.69 -6.04
CA GLY A 166 -10.75 5.42 -7.34
C GLY A 166 -11.56 6.02 -8.47
N LEU A 167 -10.84 6.39 -9.52
CA LEU A 167 -11.39 6.79 -10.81
C LEU A 167 -10.99 5.73 -11.85
N PHE A 168 -11.87 5.45 -12.82
CA PHE A 168 -11.69 4.49 -13.89
C PHE A 168 -11.86 5.17 -15.24
#